data_bfbc911d0c72ddcc1d15b7cf672aafdf
#
_entry.id   bfbc911d0c72ddcc1d15b7cf672aafdf
#
_cell.length_a   1.000
_cell.length_b   1.000
_cell.length_c   1.000
_cell.angle_alpha   90.00
_cell.angle_beta   90.00
_cell.angle_gamma   90.00
#
_symmetry.space_group_name_H-M   'P 1'
#
loop_
_entity.id
_entity.type
_entity.pdbx_description
1 polymer ?
#
loop_
_entity_poly.entity_id
_entity_poly.type
_entity_poly.pdbx_seq_one_letter_code
_entity_poly.pdbx_strand_id
1 'polypeptide(L)'
;MNWLQLRIAVNKPAVEALEDALLASGAVSVTLEDGADDPILEPGVGETPLWNSLRVTGLYPADIHTELAFQLLRDNFTGQLQHWRWEILEDQPWETLWTEHYQPMQCGEKLWICPSWREPPNPDAVNLSLDPGLAFGSGTHATTFLCLQWLDAQALSGKTLIDFGCGSGILGIAALLLGAKQVIATDNDPQALLATRDNARRNGLSEAQLSVCLPQDLDAGPADIVLANILAEPLIFLAGQLTALTAPGGQLCLSGMIASQTDPVMLAYKELFRFDLPLCREEWFCLTAEKRP
;
A
#
# COMPACT_ATOMS: atom_id res chain seq x y z
N MET A 1 14.30 22.40 14.99
CA MET A 1 13.37 23.33 15.69
C MET A 1 12.35 22.47 16.41
N ASN A 2 12.06 22.74 17.68
CA ASN A 2 11.00 22.00 18.38
C ASN A 2 9.65 22.60 17.99
N TRP A 3 8.61 21.78 17.95
CA TRP A 3 7.24 22.16 17.70
C TRP A 3 6.38 21.77 18.88
N LEU A 4 5.21 22.40 19.02
CA LEU A 4 4.19 22.00 19.98
C LEU A 4 2.97 21.47 19.22
N GLN A 5 2.38 20.41 19.73
CA GLN A 5 1.14 19.83 19.23
C GLN A 5 0.04 19.99 20.28
N LEU A 6 -1.12 20.49 19.85
CA LEU A 6 -2.34 20.44 20.64
C LEU A 6 -3.24 19.35 20.05
N ARG A 7 -3.41 18.27 20.78
CA ARG A 7 -4.27 17.15 20.38
C ARG A 7 -5.61 17.22 21.08
N ILE A 8 -6.69 17.11 20.32
CA ILE A 8 -8.07 17.24 20.81
C ILE A 8 -8.90 16.11 20.22
N ALA A 9 -9.64 15.38 21.08
CA ALA A 9 -10.63 14.41 20.61
C ALA A 9 -11.96 15.14 20.30
N VAL A 10 -12.55 14.80 19.16
CA VAL A 10 -13.80 15.44 18.70
C VAL A 10 -14.60 14.47 17.83
N ASN A 11 -15.91 14.66 17.78
CA ASN A 11 -16.80 13.96 16.85
C ASN A 11 -16.90 14.69 15.51
N LYS A 12 -17.13 13.93 14.44
CA LYS A 12 -17.22 14.42 13.05
C LYS A 12 -17.94 15.75 12.84
N PRO A 13 -19.12 16.04 13.43
CA PRO A 13 -19.82 17.29 13.16
C PRO A 13 -19.11 18.56 13.65
N ALA A 14 -18.14 18.43 14.57
CA ALA A 14 -17.44 19.57 15.16
C ALA A 14 -16.04 19.79 14.54
N VAL A 15 -15.61 18.95 13.58
CA VAL A 15 -14.26 18.97 13.01
C VAL A 15 -13.97 20.29 12.32
N GLU A 16 -14.77 20.70 11.35
CA GLU A 16 -14.55 21.91 10.54
C GLU A 16 -14.44 23.17 11.43
N ALA A 17 -15.36 23.32 12.41
CA ALA A 17 -15.32 24.44 13.34
C ALA A 17 -14.08 24.40 14.26
N LEU A 18 -13.58 23.20 14.59
CA LEU A 18 -12.36 23.04 15.40
C LEU A 18 -11.11 23.34 14.58
N GLU A 19 -11.05 22.93 13.32
CA GLU A 19 -9.94 23.27 12.40
C GLU A 19 -9.80 24.78 12.24
N ASP A 20 -10.90 25.47 11.96
CA ASP A 20 -10.91 26.93 11.85
C ASP A 20 -10.43 27.61 13.13
N ALA A 21 -10.92 27.14 14.28
CA ALA A 21 -10.54 27.70 15.57
C ALA A 21 -9.07 27.43 15.94
N LEU A 22 -8.51 26.26 15.57
CA LEU A 22 -7.09 25.94 15.73
C LEU A 22 -6.22 26.87 14.88
N LEU A 23 -6.56 27.06 13.62
CA LEU A 23 -5.85 27.98 12.72
C LEU A 23 -5.94 29.43 13.24
N ALA A 24 -7.13 29.88 13.70
CA ALA A 24 -7.30 31.20 14.27
C ALA A 24 -6.53 31.39 15.59
N SER A 25 -6.22 30.33 16.33
CA SER A 25 -5.43 30.37 17.56
C SER A 25 -3.92 30.35 17.32
N GLY A 26 -3.47 30.27 16.06
CA GLY A 26 -2.08 30.31 15.67
C GLY A 26 -1.46 28.96 15.28
N ALA A 27 -2.26 27.92 15.05
CA ALA A 27 -1.75 26.68 14.47
C ALA A 27 -1.29 26.92 13.03
N VAL A 28 -0.14 26.36 12.67
CA VAL A 28 0.44 26.46 11.31
C VAL A 28 -0.08 25.36 10.39
N SER A 29 -0.55 24.26 10.96
CA SER A 29 -1.25 23.17 10.26
C SER A 29 -2.19 22.44 11.22
N VAL A 30 -3.20 21.79 10.64
CA VAL A 30 -4.11 20.91 11.37
C VAL A 30 -4.12 19.55 10.68
N THR A 31 -4.03 18.49 11.47
CA THR A 31 -4.05 17.10 11.02
C THR A 31 -5.23 16.37 11.65
N LEU A 32 -5.94 15.58 10.85
CA LEU A 32 -7.05 14.74 11.28
C LEU A 32 -6.59 13.28 11.30
N GLU A 33 -6.85 12.60 12.40
CA GLU A 33 -6.53 11.19 12.61
C GLU A 33 -7.76 10.45 13.13
N ASP A 34 -7.83 9.15 12.88
CA ASP A 34 -8.82 8.29 13.53
C ASP A 34 -8.65 8.34 15.05
N GLY A 35 -9.75 8.54 15.75
CA GLY A 35 -9.80 8.60 17.22
C GLY A 35 -10.22 7.29 17.89
N ALA A 36 -10.75 6.32 17.13
CA ALA A 36 -11.41 5.13 17.67
C ALA A 36 -10.97 3.79 17.07
N ASP A 37 -9.94 3.77 16.20
CA ASP A 37 -9.53 2.58 15.45
C ASP A 37 -10.68 2.05 14.56
N ASP A 38 -11.30 2.96 13.80
CA ASP A 38 -12.40 2.68 12.85
C ASP A 38 -11.88 2.92 11.41
N PRO A 39 -11.17 1.97 10.80
CA PRO A 39 -10.44 2.22 9.56
C PRO A 39 -11.40 2.49 8.39
N ILE A 40 -11.13 3.53 7.63
CA ILE A 40 -11.74 3.79 6.32
C ILE A 40 -10.88 3.08 5.28
N LEU A 41 -11.28 1.89 4.85
CA LEU A 41 -10.47 1.03 4.00
C LEU A 41 -10.53 1.41 2.52
N GLU A 42 -11.72 1.76 2.01
CA GLU A 42 -11.93 2.14 0.60
C GLU A 42 -13.04 3.21 0.48
N PRO A 43 -12.70 4.49 0.47
CA PRO A 43 -13.68 5.52 0.12
C PRO A 43 -14.03 5.45 -1.37
N GLY A 44 -15.29 5.75 -1.71
CA GLY A 44 -15.72 5.88 -3.10
C GLY A 44 -14.94 6.97 -3.86
N VAL A 45 -14.91 6.87 -5.18
CA VAL A 45 -14.19 7.84 -6.04
C VAL A 45 -14.70 9.26 -5.79
N GLY A 46 -13.82 10.14 -5.31
CA GLY A 46 -14.13 11.53 -4.98
C GLY A 46 -14.74 11.73 -3.58
N GLU A 47 -14.88 10.69 -2.80
CA GLU A 47 -15.29 10.79 -1.40
C GLU A 47 -14.08 10.98 -0.48
N THR A 48 -14.21 11.85 0.51
CA THR A 48 -13.26 12.02 1.62
C THR A 48 -14.00 11.81 2.92
N PRO A 49 -14.40 10.56 3.24
CA PRO A 49 -15.15 10.31 4.48
C PRO A 49 -14.25 10.60 5.68
N LEU A 50 -14.86 11.16 6.72
CA LEU A 50 -14.21 11.35 8.01
C LEU A 50 -14.75 10.31 8.99
N TRP A 51 -13.90 9.88 9.91
CA TRP A 51 -14.26 9.00 11.04
C TRP A 51 -15.34 9.62 11.93
N ASN A 52 -16.08 8.80 12.64
CA ASN A 52 -17.10 9.29 13.59
C ASN A 52 -16.46 9.94 14.82
N SER A 53 -15.34 9.39 15.27
CA SER A 53 -14.48 9.92 16.33
C SER A 53 -13.14 10.28 15.75
N LEU A 54 -12.69 11.51 15.91
CA LEU A 54 -11.44 12.00 15.39
C LEU A 54 -10.52 12.52 16.50
N ARG A 55 -9.24 12.42 16.25
CA ARG A 55 -8.20 13.18 16.91
C ARG A 55 -7.75 14.28 15.98
N VAL A 56 -7.98 15.54 16.40
CA VAL A 56 -7.54 16.72 15.66
C VAL A 56 -6.28 17.23 16.32
N THR A 57 -5.21 17.38 15.55
CA THR A 57 -3.91 17.85 16.03
C THR A 57 -3.54 19.16 15.37
N GLY A 58 -3.48 20.25 16.15
CA GLY A 58 -2.93 21.54 15.71
C GLY A 58 -1.44 21.59 15.98
N LEU A 59 -0.64 21.99 14.99
CA LEU A 59 0.81 22.19 15.10
C LEU A 59 1.13 23.66 15.31
N TYR A 60 1.95 23.98 16.33
CA TYR A 60 2.32 25.33 16.72
C TYR A 60 3.83 25.49 16.82
N PRO A 61 4.37 26.71 16.58
CA PRO A 61 5.75 27.03 16.89
C PRO A 61 6.07 26.78 18.37
N ALA A 62 7.29 26.35 18.69
CA ALA A 62 7.67 26.03 20.07
C ALA A 62 7.65 27.22 21.04
N ASP A 63 7.71 28.44 20.53
CA ASP A 63 7.70 29.69 21.27
C ASP A 63 6.30 30.28 21.47
N ILE A 64 5.25 29.57 21.02
CA ILE A 64 3.85 30.01 21.22
C ILE A 64 3.50 30.11 22.71
N HIS A 65 2.72 31.12 23.05
CA HIS A 65 2.15 31.22 24.37
C HIS A 65 0.93 30.30 24.50
N THR A 66 1.12 29.10 25.02
CA THR A 66 0.11 28.03 25.01
C THR A 66 -1.19 28.42 25.69
N GLU A 67 -1.15 29.19 26.79
CA GLU A 67 -2.33 29.68 27.49
C GLU A 67 -3.16 30.64 26.62
N LEU A 68 -2.48 31.58 25.93
CA LEU A 68 -3.14 32.54 25.04
C LEU A 68 -3.70 31.83 23.81
N ALA A 69 -2.96 30.94 23.19
CA ALA A 69 -3.44 30.15 22.06
C ALA A 69 -4.67 29.32 22.44
N PHE A 70 -4.66 28.70 23.62
CA PHE A 70 -5.78 27.90 24.08
C PHE A 70 -7.01 28.78 24.45
N GLN A 71 -6.79 29.98 24.95
CA GLN A 71 -7.86 30.93 25.17
C GLN A 71 -8.51 31.40 23.87
N LEU A 72 -7.69 31.74 22.85
CA LEU A 72 -8.17 32.10 21.51
C LEU A 72 -8.94 30.94 20.87
N LEU A 73 -8.47 29.71 21.03
CA LEU A 73 -9.18 28.52 20.57
C LEU A 73 -10.58 28.45 21.22
N ARG A 74 -10.69 28.62 22.53
CA ARG A 74 -11.96 28.57 23.26
C ARG A 74 -12.91 29.70 22.87
N ASP A 75 -12.39 30.86 22.55
CA ASP A 75 -13.19 32.02 22.14
C ASP A 75 -13.77 31.81 20.71
N ASN A 76 -13.11 31.03 19.88
CA ASN A 76 -13.50 30.75 18.49
C ASN A 76 -14.21 29.40 18.31
N PHE A 77 -14.21 28.52 19.32
CA PHE A 77 -14.87 27.21 19.26
C PHE A 77 -15.96 27.06 20.29
N THR A 78 -17.21 26.93 19.84
CA THR A 78 -18.39 26.80 20.72
C THR A 78 -18.65 25.38 21.20
N GLY A 79 -17.91 24.36 20.67
CA GLY A 79 -18.06 22.98 21.07
C GLY A 79 -17.36 22.66 22.40
N GLN A 80 -17.57 21.44 22.90
CA GLN A 80 -16.87 20.96 24.09
C GLN A 80 -15.48 20.43 23.71
N LEU A 81 -14.45 20.99 24.35
CA LEU A 81 -13.09 20.47 24.25
C LEU A 81 -12.89 19.36 25.29
N GLN A 82 -13.06 18.12 24.87
CA GLN A 82 -12.83 16.94 25.72
C GLN A 82 -11.50 16.32 25.36
N HIS A 83 -10.78 15.78 26.37
CA HIS A 83 -9.53 15.04 26.18
C HIS A 83 -8.50 15.76 25.29
N TRP A 84 -8.12 16.96 25.68
CA TRP A 84 -7.06 17.73 25.03
C TRP A 84 -5.75 17.67 25.79
N ARG A 85 -4.62 17.77 25.07
CA ARG A 85 -3.28 17.85 25.67
C ARG A 85 -2.29 18.55 24.75
N TRP A 86 -1.35 19.27 25.37
CA TRP A 86 -0.17 19.78 24.69
C TRP A 86 0.93 18.73 24.76
N GLU A 87 1.63 18.54 23.64
CA GLU A 87 2.80 17.66 23.53
C GLU A 87 3.92 18.38 22.79
N ILE A 88 5.16 18.15 23.22
CA ILE A 88 6.33 18.63 22.50
C ILE A 88 6.61 17.63 21.39
N LEU A 89 6.67 18.13 20.14
CA LEU A 89 7.18 17.40 19.01
C LEU A 89 8.66 17.75 18.87
N GLU A 90 9.52 16.89 19.38
CA GLU A 90 10.96 17.03 19.21
C GLU A 90 11.31 16.87 17.73
N ASP A 91 12.22 17.73 17.27
CA ASP A 91 12.80 17.61 15.94
C ASP A 91 13.67 16.35 15.91
N GLN A 92 13.17 15.31 15.30
CA GLN A 92 13.88 14.04 15.19
C GLN A 92 14.35 13.87 13.74
N PRO A 93 15.46 13.19 13.49
CA PRO A 93 15.87 12.86 12.15
C PRO A 93 14.91 11.81 11.56
N TRP A 94 13.76 12.27 11.06
CA TRP A 94 12.68 11.43 10.52
C TRP A 94 13.19 10.45 9.47
N GLU A 95 14.23 10.83 8.73
CA GLU A 95 14.89 10.00 7.73
C GLU A 95 15.53 8.72 8.31
N THR A 96 15.88 8.72 9.60
CA THR A 96 16.54 7.58 10.25
C THR A 96 15.62 6.79 11.16
N LEU A 97 14.58 7.39 11.73
CA LEU A 97 13.70 6.72 12.68
C LEU A 97 12.91 5.56 12.06
N TRP A 98 12.42 5.73 10.85
CA TRP A 98 11.68 4.66 10.17
C TRP A 98 12.63 3.56 9.65
N THR A 99 13.91 3.87 9.37
CA THR A 99 14.89 2.85 8.96
C THR A 99 15.22 1.87 10.10
N GLU A 100 15.14 2.29 11.35
CA GLU A 100 15.36 1.42 12.50
C GLU A 100 14.25 0.37 12.65
N HIS A 101 13.02 0.72 12.29
CA HIS A 101 11.86 -0.16 12.39
C HIS A 101 11.72 -1.11 11.20
N TYR A 102 12.40 -0.82 10.08
CA TYR A 102 12.35 -1.66 8.89
C TYR A 102 13.34 -2.81 9.01
N GLN A 103 12.81 -4.00 9.26
CA GLN A 103 13.60 -5.23 9.42
C GLN A 103 13.39 -6.13 8.21
N PRO A 104 14.37 -6.99 7.85
CA PRO A 104 14.16 -8.03 6.87
C PRO A 104 12.95 -8.89 7.22
N MET A 105 12.11 -9.15 6.23
CA MET A 105 10.85 -9.88 6.39
C MET A 105 10.85 -11.13 5.51
N GLN A 106 10.54 -12.28 6.10
CA GLN A 106 10.38 -13.53 5.36
C GLN A 106 8.95 -13.65 4.81
N CYS A 107 8.83 -13.91 3.51
CA CYS A 107 7.58 -14.08 2.78
C CYS A 107 7.51 -15.48 2.16
N GLY A 108 7.16 -16.47 2.95
CA GLY A 108 7.16 -17.88 2.52
C GLY A 108 8.37 -18.66 3.04
N GLU A 109 8.83 -19.67 2.30
CA GLU A 109 9.96 -20.53 2.70
C GLU A 109 11.32 -20.03 2.21
N LYS A 110 11.35 -19.42 1.01
CA LYS A 110 12.57 -19.07 0.27
C LYS A 110 12.82 -17.59 0.19
N LEU A 111 11.73 -16.78 0.13
CA LEU A 111 11.80 -15.35 -0.19
C LEU A 111 11.93 -14.49 1.07
N TRP A 112 12.90 -13.57 1.03
CA TRP A 112 13.08 -12.49 2.00
C TRP A 112 13.01 -11.13 1.31
N ILE A 113 12.37 -10.17 1.96
CA ILE A 113 12.42 -8.76 1.58
C ILE A 113 13.38 -8.07 2.53
N CYS A 114 14.43 -7.48 2.01
CA CYS A 114 15.51 -6.90 2.80
C CYS A 114 15.73 -5.44 2.41
N PRO A 115 15.70 -4.49 3.36
CA PRO A 115 16.14 -3.13 3.12
C PRO A 115 17.64 -3.11 2.73
N SER A 116 18.04 -2.19 1.85
CA SER A 116 19.44 -2.14 1.34
C SER A 116 20.50 -1.87 2.42
N TRP A 117 20.09 -1.29 3.56
CA TRP A 117 20.96 -1.01 4.73
C TRP A 117 21.03 -2.14 5.76
N ARG A 118 20.41 -3.29 5.49
CA ARG A 118 20.44 -4.47 6.36
C ARG A 118 21.02 -5.67 5.61
N GLU A 119 21.83 -6.43 6.31
CA GLU A 119 22.31 -7.72 5.78
C GLU A 119 21.16 -8.74 5.80
N PRO A 120 21.01 -9.56 4.74
CA PRO A 120 20.02 -10.63 4.71
C PRO A 120 20.25 -11.62 5.87
N PRO A 121 19.20 -11.98 6.63
CA PRO A 121 19.32 -12.98 7.71
C PRO A 121 19.72 -14.36 7.20
N ASN A 122 19.38 -14.68 5.97
CA ASN A 122 19.79 -15.92 5.27
C ASN A 122 20.34 -15.56 3.89
N PRO A 123 21.66 -15.44 3.72
CA PRO A 123 22.28 -15.13 2.43
C PRO A 123 22.04 -16.18 1.33
N ASP A 124 21.77 -17.43 1.69
CA ASP A 124 21.51 -18.53 0.75
C ASP A 124 20.05 -18.56 0.26
N ALA A 125 19.17 -17.77 0.86
CA ALA A 125 17.78 -17.62 0.45
C ALA A 125 17.64 -16.64 -0.74
N VAL A 126 16.45 -16.56 -1.30
CA VAL A 126 16.09 -15.54 -2.29
C VAL A 126 15.87 -14.21 -1.58
N ASN A 127 16.80 -13.28 -1.73
CA ASN A 127 16.77 -11.99 -1.06
C ASN A 127 16.41 -10.88 -2.06
N LEU A 128 15.26 -10.27 -1.89
CA LEU A 128 14.82 -9.11 -2.65
C LEU A 128 15.19 -7.84 -1.88
N SER A 129 16.07 -7.01 -2.45
CA SER A 129 16.44 -5.72 -1.88
C SER A 129 15.40 -4.67 -2.23
N LEU A 130 14.71 -4.13 -1.22
CA LEU A 130 13.70 -3.11 -1.39
C LEU A 130 13.76 -2.10 -0.26
N ASP A 131 13.90 -0.83 -0.61
CA ASP A 131 13.78 0.27 0.34
C ASP A 131 12.36 0.84 0.26
N PRO A 132 11.74 1.16 1.39
CA PRO A 132 10.49 1.91 1.40
C PRO A 132 10.66 3.24 0.65
N GLY A 133 9.74 3.50 -0.27
CA GLY A 133 9.75 4.68 -1.13
C GLY A 133 8.37 5.30 -1.24
N LEU A 134 8.21 6.23 -2.19
CA LEU A 134 6.93 6.89 -2.46
C LEU A 134 5.93 5.99 -3.19
N ALA A 135 6.41 4.95 -3.88
CA ALA A 135 5.53 4.00 -4.58
C ALA A 135 4.95 2.98 -3.60
N PHE A 136 3.69 2.61 -3.80
CA PHE A 136 3.02 1.54 -3.05
C PHE A 136 3.74 0.20 -3.25
N GLY A 137 3.67 -0.68 -2.22
CA GLY A 137 4.25 -2.02 -2.29
C GLY A 137 5.61 -2.12 -1.58
N SER A 138 5.68 -1.72 -0.30
CA SER A 138 6.85 -1.94 0.56
C SER A 138 7.04 -3.39 1.00
N GLY A 139 6.07 -4.27 0.72
CA GLY A 139 6.04 -5.66 1.16
C GLY A 139 5.38 -5.88 2.53
N THR A 140 5.31 -4.86 3.38
CA THR A 140 4.76 -4.97 4.74
C THR A 140 3.23 -5.02 4.78
N HIS A 141 2.55 -4.46 3.76
CA HIS A 141 1.10 -4.51 3.69
C HIS A 141 0.60 -5.94 3.48
N ALA A 142 -0.47 -6.33 4.17
CA ALA A 142 -1.00 -7.69 4.14
C ALA A 142 -1.30 -8.19 2.73
N THR A 143 -1.82 -7.35 1.83
CA THR A 143 -2.12 -7.71 0.44
C THR A 143 -0.87 -8.10 -0.35
N THR A 144 0.20 -7.32 -0.22
CA THR A 144 1.48 -7.59 -0.88
C THR A 144 2.12 -8.84 -0.30
N PHE A 145 2.08 -9.01 1.02
CA PHE A 145 2.59 -10.20 1.70
C PHE A 145 1.90 -11.48 1.20
N LEU A 146 0.58 -11.48 1.08
CA LEU A 146 -0.17 -12.64 0.58
C LEU A 146 0.23 -13.03 -0.84
N CYS A 147 0.40 -12.05 -1.73
CA CYS A 147 0.88 -12.30 -3.10
C CYS A 147 2.31 -12.86 -3.12
N LEU A 148 3.22 -12.31 -2.30
CA LEU A 148 4.60 -12.77 -2.20
C LEU A 148 4.67 -14.21 -1.64
N GLN A 149 3.89 -14.50 -0.61
CA GLN A 149 3.80 -15.84 -0.04
C GLN A 149 3.27 -16.86 -1.06
N TRP A 150 2.26 -16.46 -1.84
CA TRP A 150 1.76 -17.30 -2.90
C TRP A 150 2.80 -17.52 -4.00
N LEU A 151 3.51 -16.47 -4.45
CA LEU A 151 4.59 -16.58 -5.44
C LEU A 151 5.71 -17.50 -4.99
N ASP A 152 6.12 -17.44 -3.71
CA ASP A 152 7.16 -18.29 -3.13
C ASP A 152 6.83 -19.78 -3.23
N ALA A 153 5.55 -20.12 -3.16
CA ALA A 153 5.06 -21.49 -3.27
C ALA A 153 4.93 -21.99 -4.73
N GLN A 154 5.03 -21.10 -5.75
CA GLN A 154 4.86 -21.50 -7.15
C GLN A 154 6.12 -22.06 -7.77
N ALA A 155 5.93 -22.91 -8.80
CA ALA A 155 7.00 -23.36 -9.69
C ALA A 155 7.18 -22.35 -10.84
N LEU A 156 8.02 -21.32 -10.61
CA LEU A 156 8.17 -20.18 -11.53
C LEU A 156 9.20 -20.40 -12.66
N SER A 157 9.99 -21.47 -12.60
CA SER A 157 11.04 -21.71 -13.60
C SER A 157 10.49 -21.73 -15.03
N GLY A 158 11.00 -20.82 -15.86
CA GLY A 158 10.62 -20.68 -17.26
C GLY A 158 9.28 -19.98 -17.51
N LYS A 159 8.55 -19.58 -16.49
CA LYS A 159 7.26 -18.91 -16.57
C LYS A 159 7.39 -17.45 -16.99
N THR A 160 6.38 -16.96 -17.72
CA THR A 160 6.18 -15.55 -18.06
C THR A 160 5.09 -14.96 -17.17
N LEU A 161 5.29 -13.74 -16.70
CA LEU A 161 4.35 -13.08 -15.82
C LEU A 161 3.99 -11.67 -16.31
N ILE A 162 2.79 -11.22 -15.93
CA ILE A 162 2.39 -9.82 -16.01
C ILE A 162 2.07 -9.36 -14.58
N ASP A 163 2.69 -8.25 -14.17
CA ASP A 163 2.44 -7.56 -12.90
C ASP A 163 1.64 -6.29 -13.21
N PHE A 164 0.33 -6.35 -13.00
CA PHE A 164 -0.61 -5.31 -13.38
C PHE A 164 -0.96 -4.42 -12.16
N GLY A 165 -0.61 -3.13 -12.23
CA GLY A 165 -0.58 -2.24 -11.07
C GLY A 165 0.66 -2.51 -10.22
N CYS A 166 1.84 -2.47 -10.85
CA CYS A 166 3.08 -2.98 -10.27
C CYS A 166 3.62 -2.15 -9.09
N GLY A 167 3.25 -0.87 -8.98
CA GLY A 167 3.72 0.02 -7.91
C GLY A 167 5.24 0.08 -7.82
N SER A 168 5.82 -0.44 -6.74
CA SER A 168 7.27 -0.58 -6.55
C SER A 168 7.92 -1.65 -7.42
N GLY A 169 7.13 -2.50 -8.09
CA GLY A 169 7.57 -3.67 -8.84
C GLY A 169 7.90 -4.90 -7.98
N ILE A 170 7.59 -4.86 -6.69
CA ILE A 170 8.00 -5.90 -5.73
C ILE A 170 7.55 -7.30 -6.15
N LEU A 171 6.33 -7.47 -6.68
CA LEU A 171 5.79 -8.78 -7.07
C LEU A 171 6.50 -9.31 -8.31
N GLY A 172 6.65 -8.49 -9.35
CA GLY A 172 7.36 -8.86 -10.56
C GLY A 172 8.84 -9.17 -10.32
N ILE A 173 9.51 -8.37 -9.49
CA ILE A 173 10.91 -8.58 -9.09
C ILE A 173 11.04 -9.88 -8.29
N ALA A 174 10.15 -10.12 -7.31
CA ALA A 174 10.13 -11.37 -6.55
C ALA A 174 9.97 -12.59 -7.45
N ALA A 175 9.05 -12.52 -8.42
CA ALA A 175 8.84 -13.62 -9.38
C ALA A 175 10.11 -13.94 -10.18
N LEU A 176 10.86 -12.93 -10.64
CA LEU A 176 12.13 -13.12 -11.36
C LEU A 176 13.21 -13.73 -10.49
N LEU A 177 13.37 -13.24 -9.27
CA LEU A 177 14.34 -13.78 -8.31
C LEU A 177 14.01 -15.24 -7.92
N LEU A 178 12.73 -15.59 -7.88
CA LEU A 178 12.24 -16.96 -7.66
C LEU A 178 12.34 -17.87 -8.91
N GLY A 179 12.84 -17.35 -10.04
CA GLY A 179 13.17 -18.14 -11.22
C GLY A 179 12.26 -17.95 -12.43
N ALA A 180 11.37 -16.98 -12.43
CA ALA A 180 10.58 -16.64 -13.61
C ALA A 180 11.49 -16.22 -14.78
N LYS A 181 11.04 -16.52 -16.01
CA LYS A 181 11.80 -16.21 -17.22
C LYS A 181 11.76 -14.73 -17.55
N GLN A 182 10.58 -14.14 -17.48
CA GLN A 182 10.34 -12.77 -17.90
C GLN A 182 9.08 -12.23 -17.21
N VAL A 183 9.10 -10.95 -16.88
CA VAL A 183 7.97 -10.20 -16.33
C VAL A 183 7.73 -8.94 -17.15
N ILE A 184 6.48 -8.63 -17.41
CA ILE A 184 6.03 -7.32 -17.89
C ILE A 184 5.29 -6.66 -16.75
N ALA A 185 5.81 -5.54 -16.27
CA ALA A 185 5.19 -4.74 -15.21
C ALA A 185 4.50 -3.52 -15.82
N THR A 186 3.28 -3.24 -15.39
CA THR A 186 2.52 -2.08 -15.88
C THR A 186 1.84 -1.35 -14.74
N ASP A 187 1.82 -0.02 -14.82
CA ASP A 187 1.13 0.85 -13.88
C ASP A 187 0.69 2.13 -14.60
N ASN A 188 -0.41 2.74 -14.15
CA ASN A 188 -0.91 4.00 -14.68
C ASN A 188 -0.14 5.22 -14.13
N ASP A 189 0.60 5.06 -13.02
CA ASP A 189 1.43 6.09 -12.43
C ASP A 189 2.87 6.03 -12.99
N PRO A 190 3.34 7.05 -13.72
CA PRO A 190 4.71 7.11 -14.21
C PRO A 190 5.77 7.03 -13.09
N GLN A 191 5.45 7.46 -11.87
CA GLN A 191 6.38 7.36 -10.73
C GLN A 191 6.54 5.90 -10.28
N ALA A 192 5.47 5.10 -10.30
CA ALA A 192 5.52 3.66 -10.06
C ALA A 192 6.42 2.96 -11.07
N LEU A 193 6.33 3.32 -12.36
CA LEU A 193 7.18 2.76 -13.42
C LEU A 193 8.67 3.08 -13.20
N LEU A 194 8.98 4.29 -12.74
CA LEU A 194 10.37 4.67 -12.39
C LEU A 194 10.87 3.86 -11.19
N ALA A 195 10.06 3.77 -10.12
CA ALA A 195 10.38 3.01 -8.92
C ALA A 195 10.62 1.53 -9.26
N THR A 196 9.76 0.93 -10.08
CA THR A 196 9.92 -0.46 -10.55
C THR A 196 11.26 -0.68 -11.27
N ARG A 197 11.65 0.23 -12.19
CA ARG A 197 12.93 0.12 -12.91
C ARG A 197 14.13 0.25 -11.96
N ASP A 198 14.07 1.19 -11.01
CA ASP A 198 15.17 1.42 -10.07
C ASP A 198 15.31 0.23 -9.10
N ASN A 199 14.20 -0.31 -8.62
CA ASN A 199 14.21 -1.50 -7.78
C ASN A 199 14.68 -2.75 -8.54
N ALA A 200 14.31 -2.91 -9.82
CA ALA A 200 14.82 -3.98 -10.67
C ALA A 200 16.35 -3.92 -10.82
N ARG A 201 16.89 -2.73 -11.14
CA ARG A 201 18.35 -2.51 -11.24
C ARG A 201 19.07 -2.83 -9.92
N ARG A 202 18.50 -2.41 -8.78
CA ARG A 202 19.03 -2.71 -7.44
C ARG A 202 19.14 -4.20 -7.19
N ASN A 203 18.21 -4.99 -7.74
CA ASN A 203 18.21 -6.44 -7.66
C ASN A 203 18.98 -7.15 -8.80
N GLY A 204 19.75 -6.40 -9.59
CA GLY A 204 20.58 -6.95 -10.67
C GLY A 204 19.79 -7.46 -11.88
N LEU A 205 18.51 -7.08 -12.01
CA LEU A 205 17.65 -7.52 -13.11
C LEU A 205 17.83 -6.60 -14.33
N SER A 206 17.85 -7.20 -15.51
CA SER A 206 17.95 -6.49 -16.78
C SER A 206 16.57 -6.12 -17.34
N GLU A 207 16.54 -5.15 -18.26
CA GLU A 207 15.31 -4.77 -18.99
C GLU A 207 14.77 -5.92 -19.88
N ALA A 208 15.61 -6.86 -20.26
CA ALA A 208 15.19 -8.07 -20.98
C ALA A 208 14.40 -9.05 -20.08
N GLN A 209 14.65 -9.03 -18.76
CA GLN A 209 13.93 -9.84 -17.79
C GLN A 209 12.68 -9.13 -17.29
N LEU A 210 12.78 -7.82 -17.01
CA LEU A 210 11.67 -7.01 -16.55
C LEU A 210 11.45 -5.82 -17.48
N SER A 211 10.44 -5.88 -18.31
CA SER A 211 9.98 -4.72 -19.10
C SER A 211 8.90 -3.95 -18.34
N VAL A 212 8.92 -2.62 -18.45
CA VAL A 212 8.03 -1.74 -17.68
C VAL A 212 7.38 -0.72 -18.62
N CYS A 213 6.04 -0.70 -18.69
CA CYS A 213 5.28 0.15 -19.60
C CYS A 213 4.00 0.70 -18.96
N LEU A 214 3.39 1.71 -19.59
CA LEU A 214 2.03 2.14 -19.27
C LEU A 214 1.00 1.10 -19.76
N PRO A 215 -0.20 1.00 -19.17
CA PRO A 215 -1.21 0.03 -19.59
C PRO A 215 -1.64 0.13 -21.05
N GLN A 216 -1.66 1.34 -21.62
CA GLN A 216 -1.97 1.56 -23.04
C GLN A 216 -0.85 1.11 -24.00
N ASP A 217 0.37 0.99 -23.49
CA ASP A 217 1.55 0.56 -24.25
C ASP A 217 1.86 -0.94 -24.02
N LEU A 218 0.97 -1.63 -23.28
CA LEU A 218 1.12 -3.05 -23.00
C LEU A 218 0.86 -3.88 -24.24
N ASP A 219 1.93 -4.21 -24.96
CA ASP A 219 1.91 -5.14 -26.09
C ASP A 219 2.44 -6.51 -25.63
N ALA A 220 1.55 -7.31 -25.05
CA ALA A 220 1.88 -8.62 -24.52
C ALA A 220 0.86 -9.68 -24.94
N GLY A 221 1.36 -10.82 -25.34
CA GLY A 221 0.56 -12.03 -25.42
C GLY A 221 0.17 -12.55 -24.02
N PRO A 222 -0.72 -13.56 -23.96
CA PRO A 222 -1.09 -14.18 -22.70
C PRO A 222 0.11 -14.75 -21.95
N ALA A 223 0.19 -14.46 -20.64
CA ALA A 223 1.24 -14.93 -19.75
C ALA A 223 0.80 -16.16 -18.94
N ASP A 224 1.76 -16.93 -18.44
CA ASP A 224 1.51 -18.06 -17.55
C ASP A 224 0.87 -17.63 -16.22
N ILE A 225 1.23 -16.45 -15.73
CA ILE A 225 0.72 -15.90 -14.48
C ILE A 225 0.41 -14.40 -14.67
N VAL A 226 -0.73 -13.95 -14.18
CA VAL A 226 -1.09 -12.54 -14.08
C VAL A 226 -1.30 -12.20 -12.61
N LEU A 227 -0.60 -11.18 -12.15
CA LEU A 227 -0.69 -10.62 -10.79
C LEU A 227 -1.40 -9.27 -10.87
N ALA A 228 -2.31 -9.01 -9.95
CA ALA A 228 -2.90 -7.69 -9.78
C ALA A 228 -3.22 -7.46 -8.29
N ASN A 229 -2.41 -6.62 -7.63
CA ASN A 229 -2.62 -6.19 -6.25
C ASN A 229 -3.12 -4.73 -6.26
N ILE A 230 -4.37 -4.56 -6.67
CA ILE A 230 -5.06 -3.27 -6.81
C ILE A 230 -6.44 -3.35 -6.16
N LEU A 231 -7.14 -2.23 -6.04
CA LEU A 231 -8.45 -2.16 -5.38
C LEU A 231 -9.50 -3.04 -6.08
N ALA A 232 -10.54 -3.45 -5.34
CA ALA A 232 -11.56 -4.40 -5.81
C ALA A 232 -12.36 -3.89 -7.02
N GLU A 233 -12.77 -2.62 -7.05
CA GLU A 233 -13.52 -2.07 -8.18
C GLU A 233 -12.73 -2.10 -9.49
N PRO A 234 -11.46 -1.63 -9.56
CA PRO A 234 -10.59 -1.85 -10.70
C PRO A 234 -10.43 -3.31 -11.11
N LEU A 235 -10.32 -4.25 -10.16
CA LEU A 235 -10.23 -5.69 -10.47
C LEU A 235 -11.49 -6.18 -11.22
N ILE A 236 -12.67 -5.73 -10.81
CA ILE A 236 -13.94 -6.07 -11.48
C ILE A 236 -14.00 -5.42 -12.88
N PHE A 237 -13.66 -4.13 -12.97
CA PHE A 237 -13.70 -3.39 -14.23
C PHE A 237 -12.74 -3.98 -15.28
N LEU A 238 -11.55 -4.37 -14.86
CA LEU A 238 -10.48 -4.90 -15.71
C LEU A 238 -10.58 -6.43 -15.95
N ALA A 239 -11.64 -7.10 -15.47
CA ALA A 239 -11.75 -8.57 -15.52
C ALA A 239 -11.57 -9.13 -16.93
N GLY A 240 -12.16 -8.50 -17.95
CA GLY A 240 -12.01 -8.90 -19.35
C GLY A 240 -10.56 -8.80 -19.82
N GLN A 241 -9.86 -7.72 -19.47
CA GLN A 241 -8.46 -7.49 -19.84
C GLN A 241 -7.51 -8.48 -19.15
N LEU A 242 -7.62 -8.62 -17.81
CA LEU A 242 -6.79 -9.55 -17.04
C LEU A 242 -7.04 -11.01 -17.48
N THR A 243 -8.29 -11.34 -17.83
CA THR A 243 -8.62 -12.63 -18.44
C THR A 243 -7.91 -12.84 -19.77
N ALA A 244 -7.91 -11.84 -20.67
CA ALA A 244 -7.24 -11.94 -21.96
C ALA A 244 -5.72 -12.08 -21.83
N LEU A 245 -5.13 -11.42 -20.83
CA LEU A 245 -3.71 -11.47 -20.51
C LEU A 245 -3.26 -12.79 -19.84
N THR A 246 -4.19 -13.61 -19.35
CA THR A 246 -3.87 -14.91 -18.75
C THR A 246 -3.98 -16.00 -19.80
N ALA A 247 -2.96 -16.84 -19.95
CA ALA A 247 -2.96 -17.97 -20.88
C ALA A 247 -3.99 -19.04 -20.47
N PRO A 248 -4.49 -19.86 -21.40
CA PRO A 248 -5.27 -21.07 -21.04
C PRO A 248 -4.43 -21.97 -20.10
N GLY A 249 -5.00 -22.42 -18.99
CA GLY A 249 -4.27 -23.12 -17.92
C GLY A 249 -3.31 -22.24 -17.10
N GLY A 250 -3.24 -20.93 -17.40
CA GLY A 250 -2.45 -19.97 -16.64
C GLY A 250 -3.13 -19.59 -15.32
N GLN A 251 -2.38 -18.94 -14.45
CA GLN A 251 -2.81 -18.59 -13.10
C GLN A 251 -3.07 -17.11 -12.96
N LEU A 252 -4.04 -16.75 -12.12
CA LEU A 252 -4.40 -15.38 -11.75
C LEU A 252 -4.25 -15.24 -10.24
N CYS A 253 -3.59 -14.17 -9.80
CA CYS A 253 -3.46 -13.81 -8.39
C CYS A 253 -3.94 -12.37 -8.20
N LEU A 254 -5.04 -12.20 -7.49
CA LEU A 254 -5.72 -10.93 -7.25
C LEU A 254 -5.71 -10.59 -5.77
N SER A 255 -5.28 -9.41 -5.40
CA SER A 255 -5.30 -8.92 -4.02
C SER A 255 -5.61 -7.42 -3.98
N GLY A 256 -5.73 -6.85 -2.77
CA GLY A 256 -6.15 -5.46 -2.58
C GLY A 256 -7.64 -5.34 -2.25
N MET A 257 -8.22 -6.37 -1.64
CA MET A 257 -9.63 -6.41 -1.29
C MET A 257 -9.87 -6.92 0.14
N ILE A 258 -10.99 -6.53 0.72
CA ILE A 258 -11.48 -7.02 2.01
C ILE A 258 -12.55 -8.12 1.82
N ALA A 259 -12.94 -8.79 2.90
CA ALA A 259 -13.88 -9.93 2.87
C ALA A 259 -15.17 -9.67 2.08
N SER A 260 -15.80 -8.51 2.27
CA SER A 260 -17.07 -8.17 1.59
C SER A 260 -16.94 -7.98 0.07
N GLN A 261 -15.71 -7.83 -0.43
CA GLN A 261 -15.41 -7.58 -1.84
C GLN A 261 -15.00 -8.85 -2.60
N THR A 262 -14.67 -9.93 -1.91
CA THR A 262 -14.20 -11.18 -2.54
C THR A 262 -15.23 -11.79 -3.47
N ASP A 263 -16.50 -11.92 -3.05
CA ASP A 263 -17.57 -12.50 -3.86
C ASP A 263 -17.84 -11.70 -5.15
N PRO A 264 -17.99 -10.36 -5.13
CA PRO A 264 -18.10 -9.54 -6.34
C PRO A 264 -16.92 -9.72 -7.30
N VAL A 265 -15.67 -9.76 -6.80
CA VAL A 265 -14.50 -9.99 -7.64
C VAL A 265 -14.54 -11.39 -8.24
N MET A 266 -14.73 -12.44 -7.44
CA MET A 266 -14.84 -13.83 -7.95
C MET A 266 -15.92 -13.97 -9.02
N LEU A 267 -17.07 -13.28 -8.84
CA LEU A 267 -18.17 -13.31 -9.79
C LEU A 267 -17.76 -12.81 -11.18
N ALA A 268 -16.90 -11.80 -11.26
CA ALA A 268 -16.44 -11.23 -12.52
C ALA A 268 -15.54 -12.18 -13.35
N TYR A 269 -14.92 -13.19 -12.71
CA TYR A 269 -14.00 -14.13 -13.35
C TYR A 269 -14.50 -15.58 -13.41
N LYS A 270 -15.58 -15.93 -12.70
CA LYS A 270 -16.00 -17.32 -12.44
C LYS A 270 -16.25 -18.18 -13.69
N GLU A 271 -16.62 -17.57 -14.82
CA GLU A 271 -16.94 -18.31 -16.03
C GLU A 271 -15.69 -18.95 -16.65
N LEU A 272 -14.57 -18.26 -16.58
CA LEU A 272 -13.32 -18.67 -17.22
C LEU A 272 -12.24 -19.13 -16.24
N PHE A 273 -12.47 -18.96 -14.93
CA PHE A 273 -11.50 -19.34 -13.91
C PHE A 273 -12.10 -20.30 -12.88
N ARG A 274 -11.22 -21.15 -12.34
CA ARG A 274 -11.47 -21.96 -11.16
C ARG A 274 -10.66 -21.41 -10.01
N PHE A 275 -11.34 -20.86 -9.02
CA PHE A 275 -10.72 -20.30 -7.83
C PHE A 275 -10.29 -21.38 -6.84
N ASP A 276 -9.17 -21.14 -6.18
CA ASP A 276 -8.75 -21.84 -4.97
C ASP A 276 -9.47 -21.24 -3.74
N LEU A 277 -9.16 -21.78 -2.57
CA LEU A 277 -9.62 -21.17 -1.32
C LEU A 277 -8.92 -19.80 -1.13
N PRO A 278 -9.68 -18.74 -0.80
CA PRO A 278 -9.10 -17.43 -0.57
C PRO A 278 -8.03 -17.46 0.54
N LEU A 279 -6.90 -16.81 0.30
CA LEU A 279 -5.90 -16.55 1.32
C LEU A 279 -6.30 -15.28 2.09
N CYS A 280 -6.04 -15.26 3.41
CA CYS A 280 -6.43 -14.16 4.27
C CYS A 280 -5.30 -13.82 5.25
N ARG A 281 -5.07 -12.52 5.47
CA ARG A 281 -4.22 -11.99 6.51
C ARG A 281 -4.82 -10.69 7.02
N GLU A 282 -5.08 -10.63 8.33
CA GLU A 282 -5.82 -9.52 8.93
C GLU A 282 -7.20 -9.41 8.25
N GLU A 283 -7.62 -8.22 7.81
CA GLU A 283 -8.87 -7.97 7.06
C GLU A 283 -8.73 -8.16 5.54
N TRP A 284 -7.51 -8.43 5.02
CA TRP A 284 -7.20 -8.45 3.61
C TRP A 284 -7.20 -9.85 3.01
N PHE A 285 -7.63 -9.93 1.76
CA PHE A 285 -7.77 -11.19 1.02
C PHE A 285 -6.95 -11.18 -0.27
N CYS A 286 -6.50 -12.39 -0.63
CA CYS A 286 -5.91 -12.70 -1.92
C CYS A 286 -6.65 -13.88 -2.54
N LEU A 287 -7.10 -13.71 -3.78
CA LEU A 287 -7.78 -14.72 -4.58
C LEU A 287 -6.81 -15.28 -5.62
N THR A 288 -6.71 -16.60 -5.67
CA THR A 288 -5.91 -17.29 -6.70
C THR A 288 -6.81 -18.19 -7.52
N ALA A 289 -6.54 -18.26 -8.82
CA ALA A 289 -7.37 -19.02 -9.73
C ALA A 289 -6.57 -19.53 -10.92
N GLU A 290 -7.01 -20.65 -11.49
CA GLU A 290 -6.52 -21.21 -12.74
C GLU A 290 -7.52 -20.96 -13.87
N LYS A 291 -7.05 -20.44 -15.00
CA LYS A 291 -7.87 -20.25 -16.19
C LYS A 291 -8.21 -21.60 -16.81
N ARG A 292 -9.47 -21.80 -17.09
CA ARG A 292 -9.94 -23.01 -17.79
C ARG A 292 -9.31 -23.10 -19.18
N PRO A 293 -9.05 -24.32 -19.68
CA PRO A 293 -8.52 -24.53 -21.02
C PRO A 293 -9.36 -23.93 -22.12
#